data_d9692e5a0c59f788188aebd069e2b54e
#
_entry.id   d9692e5a0c59f788188aebd069e2b54e
#
_cell.length_a   1.000
_cell.length_b   1.000
_cell.length_c   1.000
_cell.angle_alpha   90.00
_cell.angle_beta   90.00
_cell.angle_gamma   90.00
#
_symmetry.space_group_name_H-M   'P 1'
#
loop_
_entity.id
_entity.type
_entity.pdbx_description
1 polymer ?
#
loop_
_entity_poly.entity_id
_entity_poly.type
_entity_poly.pdbx_seq_one_letter_code
_entity_poly.pdbx_strand_id
1 'polypeptide(L)'
;LESYCHLSGDLFGWRGESNGELTLWLIDVSGHGARSGFAAVVMKLLLAEMDPGLPITEIPRQLEDRFQAARNPDDSMFLYATGAFLRIAHDGGIDYVSAGHQPLLLCRKDGSVESLDATGMPIALIAGNPWEGGATCLAEGDTLLLYSDGLVELRDDFGEEFGEDRVADELRRGGPASEIADRLLRAIEDFHDLERLDDDLSLIVLQRRPP
;
A
#
# COMPACT_ATOMS: atom_id res chain seq x y z
N LEU A 1 8.36 -3.05 -7.25
CA LEU A 1 8.07 -1.68 -7.64
C LEU A 1 8.52 -1.46 -9.07
N GLU A 2 7.58 -1.24 -9.96
CA GLU A 2 7.85 -0.72 -11.31
C GLU A 2 7.37 0.73 -11.34
N SER A 3 8.13 1.60 -11.99
CA SER A 3 7.90 3.04 -11.98
C SER A 3 7.62 3.56 -13.38
N TYR A 4 6.55 4.35 -13.52
CA TYR A 4 6.18 5.06 -14.75
C TYR A 4 7.30 6.00 -15.24
N CYS A 5 8.05 6.56 -14.32
CA CYS A 5 9.19 7.42 -14.64
C CYS A 5 10.36 7.14 -13.68
N HIS A 6 11.48 7.87 -13.83
CA HIS A 6 12.67 7.68 -13.01
C HIS A 6 12.47 7.99 -11.51
N LEU A 7 11.31 8.55 -11.11
CA LEU A 7 10.98 8.87 -9.73
C LEU A 7 9.51 8.55 -9.49
N SER A 8 9.24 7.59 -8.59
CA SER A 8 7.92 7.07 -8.27
C SER A 8 7.20 7.90 -7.22
N GLY A 9 5.87 8.07 -7.36
CA GLY A 9 4.97 8.53 -6.31
C GLY A 9 4.71 7.47 -5.26
N ASP A 10 4.83 6.19 -5.64
CA ASP A 10 4.72 5.06 -4.73
C ASP A 10 5.92 4.97 -3.80
N LEU A 11 5.66 4.74 -2.53
CA LEU A 11 6.70 4.39 -1.57
C LEU A 11 6.23 3.28 -0.64
N PHE A 12 7.12 2.36 -0.35
CA PHE A 12 6.89 1.33 0.65
C PHE A 12 8.06 1.22 1.62
N GLY A 13 7.81 0.58 2.75
CA GLY A 13 8.84 0.30 3.71
C GLY A 13 8.34 -0.53 4.88
N TRP A 14 9.28 -0.98 5.67
CA TRP A 14 9.00 -1.71 6.89
C TRP A 14 10.02 -1.40 7.97
N ARG A 15 9.64 -1.61 9.21
CA ARG A 15 10.49 -1.46 10.39
C ARG A 15 10.16 -2.54 11.40
N GLY A 16 11.18 -3.28 11.86
CA GLY A 16 11.07 -4.16 13.00
C GLY A 16 11.05 -3.33 14.30
N GLU A 17 10.10 -3.62 15.17
CA GLU A 17 9.96 -2.96 16.46
C GLU A 17 10.72 -3.71 17.57
N SER A 18 11.06 -3.02 18.66
CA SER A 18 11.82 -3.61 19.79
C SER A 18 11.08 -4.74 20.51
N ASN A 19 9.75 -4.77 20.43
CA ASN A 19 8.88 -5.82 20.95
C ASN A 19 8.73 -7.01 19.99
N GLY A 20 9.40 -6.94 18.81
CA GLY A 20 9.39 -7.96 17.77
C GLY A 20 8.23 -7.85 16.79
N GLU A 21 7.39 -6.85 16.90
CA GLU A 21 6.39 -6.52 15.88
C GLU A 21 7.05 -5.96 14.62
N LEU A 22 6.34 -6.03 13.50
CA LEU A 22 6.73 -5.43 12.22
C LEU A 22 5.73 -4.33 11.88
N THR A 23 6.22 -3.11 11.69
CA THR A 23 5.42 -2.04 11.06
C THR A 23 5.74 -2.01 9.56
N LEU A 24 4.70 -2.06 8.72
CA LEU A 24 4.78 -2.04 7.26
C LEU A 24 3.90 -0.90 6.73
N TRP A 25 4.31 -0.29 5.62
CA TRP A 25 3.49 0.71 4.92
C TRP A 25 3.68 0.64 3.42
N LEU A 26 2.61 0.97 2.70
CA LEU A 26 2.58 1.28 1.28
C LEU A 26 1.81 2.61 1.15
N ILE A 27 2.38 3.59 0.47
CA ILE A 27 1.81 4.92 0.26
C ILE A 27 1.94 5.24 -1.23
N ASP A 28 0.90 5.85 -1.76
CA ASP A 28 0.87 6.37 -3.11
C ASP A 28 0.52 7.86 -3.06
N VAL A 29 1.38 8.70 -3.63
CA VAL A 29 1.24 10.16 -3.68
C VAL A 29 0.56 10.55 -4.98
N SER A 30 -0.56 11.27 -4.88
CA SER A 30 -1.36 11.72 -6.02
C SER A 30 -0.54 12.40 -7.12
N GLY A 31 -0.83 12.00 -8.37
CA GLY A 31 -0.15 12.49 -9.57
C GLY A 31 1.15 11.72 -9.85
N HIS A 32 1.82 12.06 -10.93
CA HIS A 32 2.97 11.33 -11.43
C HIS A 32 4.19 12.24 -11.65
N GLY A 33 5.36 11.62 -11.76
CA GLY A 33 6.61 12.28 -12.11
C GLY A 33 7.33 12.93 -10.92
N ALA A 34 8.20 13.91 -11.21
CA ALA A 34 9.15 14.42 -10.22
C ALA A 34 8.51 14.98 -8.95
N ARG A 35 7.30 15.52 -9.03
CA ARG A 35 6.64 16.16 -7.89
C ARG A 35 6.10 15.16 -6.88
N SER A 36 5.34 14.16 -7.35
CA SER A 36 4.88 13.06 -6.50
C SER A 36 6.06 12.31 -5.89
N GLY A 37 7.09 12.04 -6.69
CA GLY A 37 8.29 11.38 -6.20
C GLY A 37 9.06 12.19 -5.15
N PHE A 38 9.18 13.52 -5.27
CA PHE A 38 9.77 14.35 -4.20
C PHE A 38 8.90 14.32 -2.93
N ALA A 39 7.58 14.38 -3.07
CA ALA A 39 6.68 14.26 -1.92
C ALA A 39 6.80 12.88 -1.24
N ALA A 40 6.91 11.80 -2.03
CA ALA A 40 7.16 10.46 -1.53
C ALA A 40 8.48 10.37 -0.72
N VAL A 41 9.56 10.98 -1.22
CA VAL A 41 10.83 11.06 -0.49
C VAL A 41 10.67 11.81 0.82
N VAL A 42 9.96 12.96 0.84
CA VAL A 42 9.69 13.70 2.07
C VAL A 42 8.88 12.85 3.05
N MET A 43 7.82 12.20 2.61
CA MET A 43 7.01 11.30 3.45
C MET A 43 7.84 10.15 4.02
N LYS A 44 8.73 9.55 3.23
CA LYS A 44 9.66 8.50 3.69
C LYS A 44 10.56 8.99 4.81
N LEU A 45 11.13 10.19 4.70
CA LEU A 45 11.97 10.78 5.74
C LEU A 45 11.16 11.06 7.01
N LEU A 46 9.95 11.60 6.87
CA LEU A 46 9.06 11.87 8.00
C LEU A 46 8.69 10.59 8.75
N LEU A 47 8.37 9.50 8.02
CA LEU A 47 8.09 8.18 8.60
C LEU A 47 9.30 7.60 9.35
N ALA A 48 10.51 7.79 8.82
CA ALA A 48 11.72 7.29 9.46
C ALA A 48 12.02 7.98 10.82
N GLU A 49 11.54 9.21 11.01
CA GLU A 49 11.69 9.99 12.24
C GLU A 49 10.54 9.79 13.26
N MET A 50 9.50 9.01 12.90
CA MET A 50 8.39 8.76 13.81
C MET A 50 8.77 7.81 14.94
N ASP A 51 8.18 8.04 16.12
CA ASP A 51 8.30 7.15 17.26
C ASP A 51 7.79 5.75 16.91
N PRO A 52 8.59 4.69 17.07
CA PRO A 52 8.16 3.31 16.88
C PRO A 52 6.95 2.91 17.72
N GLY A 53 6.80 3.46 18.92
CA GLY A 53 5.70 3.18 19.84
C GLY A 53 4.39 3.91 19.53
N LEU A 54 4.35 4.70 18.45
CA LEU A 54 3.15 5.45 18.07
C LEU A 54 1.98 4.50 17.74
N PRO A 55 0.75 4.75 18.26
CA PRO A 55 -0.43 4.01 17.83
C PRO A 55 -0.58 4.05 16.31
N ILE A 56 -1.00 2.95 15.70
CA ILE A 56 -1.07 2.84 14.23
C ILE A 56 -1.98 3.92 13.63
N THR A 57 -3.06 4.28 14.31
CA THR A 57 -4.01 5.33 13.92
C THR A 57 -3.43 6.74 13.94
N GLU A 58 -2.34 6.93 14.66
CA GLU A 58 -1.66 8.23 14.77
C GLU A 58 -0.61 8.45 13.65
N ILE A 59 -0.20 7.39 12.96
CA ILE A 59 0.80 7.48 11.88
C ILE A 59 0.32 8.40 10.74
N PRO A 60 -0.85 8.18 10.12
CA PRO A 60 -1.30 9.06 9.02
C PRO A 60 -1.54 10.49 9.51
N ARG A 61 -2.01 10.70 10.75
CA ARG A 61 -2.23 12.04 11.31
C ARG A 61 -0.91 12.80 11.48
N GLN A 62 0.09 12.17 12.11
CA GLN A 62 1.41 12.82 12.25
C GLN A 62 2.10 13.04 10.90
N LEU A 63 1.90 12.12 9.94
CA LEU A 63 2.42 12.30 8.60
C LEU A 63 1.77 13.50 7.92
N GLU A 64 0.45 13.64 8.01
CA GLU A 64 -0.29 14.80 7.50
C GLU A 64 0.22 16.10 8.11
N ASP A 65 0.26 16.21 9.44
CA ASP A 65 0.68 17.42 10.16
C ASP A 65 2.09 17.86 9.76
N ARG A 66 3.02 16.91 9.72
CA ARG A 66 4.43 17.19 9.38
C ARG A 66 4.61 17.47 7.88
N PHE A 67 3.88 16.77 7.02
CA PHE A 67 3.94 16.99 5.57
C PHE A 67 3.38 18.37 5.22
N GLN A 68 2.25 18.78 5.81
CA GLN A 68 1.70 20.11 5.64
C GLN A 68 2.63 21.21 6.17
N ALA A 69 3.28 20.98 7.33
CA ALA A 69 4.25 21.92 7.87
C ALA A 69 5.53 22.07 7.01
N ALA A 70 5.90 21.02 6.27
CA ALA A 70 7.04 21.03 5.37
C ALA A 70 6.74 21.70 4.02
N ARG A 71 5.46 21.92 3.68
CA ARG A 71 5.06 22.56 2.41
C ARG A 71 5.24 24.08 2.48
N ASN A 72 5.56 24.67 1.33
CA ASN A 72 5.53 26.12 1.19
C ASN A 72 4.05 26.59 1.13
N PRO A 73 3.62 27.57 1.96
CA PRO A 73 2.26 28.12 1.92
C PRO A 73 1.85 28.69 0.55
N ASP A 74 2.83 29.13 -0.25
CA ASP A 74 2.61 29.68 -1.60
C ASP A 74 2.52 28.59 -2.68
N ASP A 75 2.71 27.31 -2.33
CA ASP A 75 2.58 26.21 -3.28
C ASP A 75 1.09 25.93 -3.54
N SER A 76 0.61 26.39 -4.69
CA SER A 76 -0.78 26.26 -5.14
C SER A 76 -1.15 24.80 -5.50
N MET A 77 -0.19 23.88 -5.47
CA MET A 77 -0.46 22.49 -5.80
C MET A 77 -0.96 21.71 -4.60
N PHE A 78 -2.17 21.17 -4.78
CA PHE A 78 -2.80 20.27 -3.85
C PHE A 78 -2.26 18.85 -4.09
N LEU A 79 -1.39 18.37 -3.20
CA LEU A 79 -0.95 16.97 -3.17
C LEU A 79 -1.57 16.29 -1.95
N TYR A 80 -2.13 15.13 -2.18
CA TYR A 80 -2.59 14.21 -1.14
C TYR A 80 -1.93 12.85 -1.37
N ALA A 81 -2.07 11.94 -0.43
CA ALA A 81 -1.57 10.59 -0.59
C ALA A 81 -2.58 9.58 -0.05
N THR A 82 -2.69 8.44 -0.72
CA THR A 82 -3.30 7.26 -0.14
C THR A 82 -2.25 6.46 0.61
N GLY A 83 -2.66 5.66 1.60
CA GLY A 83 -1.67 4.84 2.30
C GLY A 83 -2.26 3.79 3.21
N ALA A 84 -1.64 2.61 3.19
CA ALA A 84 -1.91 1.51 4.11
C ALA A 84 -0.76 1.37 5.10
N PHE A 85 -1.10 1.32 6.39
CA PHE A 85 -0.16 1.15 7.51
C PHE A 85 -0.58 -0.06 8.32
N LEU A 86 0.32 -0.99 8.54
CA LEU A 86 0.06 -2.24 9.26
C LEU A 86 1.06 -2.42 10.39
N ARG A 87 0.58 -2.88 11.53
CA ARG A 87 1.42 -3.43 12.61
C ARG A 87 1.10 -4.89 12.77
N ILE A 88 2.11 -5.73 12.58
CA ILE A 88 2.00 -7.18 12.52
C ILE A 88 2.70 -7.76 13.74
N ALA A 89 1.95 -8.45 14.58
CA ALA A 89 2.46 -9.16 15.76
C ALA A 89 2.99 -10.56 15.40
N HIS A 90 3.81 -11.13 16.28
CA HIS A 90 4.39 -12.47 16.10
C HIS A 90 3.35 -13.59 15.98
N ASP A 91 2.22 -13.43 16.64
CA ASP A 91 1.10 -14.40 16.58
C ASP A 91 0.28 -14.28 15.30
N GLY A 92 0.59 -13.29 14.46
CA GLY A 92 -0.09 -12.99 13.20
C GLY A 92 -1.23 -11.98 13.35
N GLY A 93 -1.49 -11.44 14.55
CA GLY A 93 -2.39 -10.30 14.73
C GLY A 93 -1.93 -9.12 13.89
N ILE A 94 -2.86 -8.45 13.25
CA ILE A 94 -2.61 -7.26 12.42
C ILE A 94 -3.56 -6.16 12.87
N ASP A 95 -2.98 -5.05 13.35
CA ASP A 95 -3.68 -3.79 13.44
C ASP A 95 -3.33 -2.96 12.19
N TYR A 96 -4.34 -2.33 11.57
CA TYR A 96 -4.11 -1.57 10.35
C TYR A 96 -4.89 -0.26 10.31
N VAL A 97 -4.40 0.66 9.51
CA VAL A 97 -5.10 1.87 9.06
C VAL A 97 -4.92 1.99 7.55
N SER A 98 -6.03 2.20 6.85
CA SER A 98 -6.03 2.47 5.42
C SER A 98 -6.57 3.89 5.18
N ALA A 99 -5.67 4.78 4.80
CA ALA A 99 -5.96 6.20 4.54
C ALA A 99 -6.33 6.38 3.07
N GLY A 100 -7.57 6.03 2.71
CA GLY A 100 -8.09 6.13 1.34
C GLY A 100 -7.33 5.27 0.32
N HIS A 101 -6.59 4.27 0.77
CA HIS A 101 -5.83 3.38 -0.09
C HIS A 101 -6.71 2.28 -0.68
N GLN A 102 -6.24 1.63 -1.74
CA GLN A 102 -6.89 0.44 -2.32
C GLN A 102 -7.13 -0.61 -1.23
N PRO A 103 -8.22 -1.37 -1.31
CA PRO A 103 -8.48 -2.44 -0.35
C PRO A 103 -7.32 -3.43 -0.28
N LEU A 104 -6.92 -3.83 0.92
CA LEU A 104 -5.95 -4.91 1.08
C LEU A 104 -6.68 -6.24 0.92
N LEU A 105 -6.13 -7.16 0.14
CA LEU A 105 -6.77 -8.46 -0.10
C LEU A 105 -6.17 -9.53 0.81
N LEU A 106 -6.98 -10.08 1.70
CA LEU A 106 -6.60 -11.18 2.58
C LEU A 106 -7.18 -12.49 2.06
N CYS A 107 -6.35 -13.27 1.38
CA CYS A 107 -6.70 -14.61 0.93
C CYS A 107 -6.42 -15.62 2.03
N ARG A 108 -7.49 -16.26 2.51
CA ARG A 108 -7.41 -17.32 3.50
C ARG A 108 -6.90 -18.61 2.88
N LYS A 109 -6.38 -19.50 3.71
CA LYS A 109 -5.89 -20.82 3.29
C LYS A 109 -6.94 -21.67 2.56
N ASP A 110 -8.23 -21.45 2.82
CA ASP A 110 -9.34 -22.12 2.15
C ASP A 110 -9.70 -21.51 0.78
N GLY A 111 -9.01 -20.45 0.36
CA GLY A 111 -9.23 -19.75 -0.90
C GLY A 111 -10.29 -18.65 -0.83
N SER A 112 -10.90 -18.40 0.32
CA SER A 112 -11.75 -17.21 0.50
C SER A 112 -10.91 -15.95 0.50
N VAL A 113 -11.38 -14.89 -0.15
CA VAL A 113 -10.71 -13.57 -0.21
C VAL A 113 -11.58 -12.56 0.51
N GLU A 114 -10.99 -11.89 1.48
CA GLU A 114 -11.59 -10.80 2.25
C GLU A 114 -10.94 -9.47 1.82
N SER A 115 -11.77 -8.44 1.65
CA SER A 115 -11.32 -7.07 1.40
C SER A 115 -11.22 -6.32 2.73
N LEU A 116 -10.07 -5.72 2.99
CA LEU A 116 -9.86 -4.82 4.12
C LEU A 116 -9.92 -3.39 3.58
N ASP A 117 -11.09 -2.79 3.69
CA ASP A 117 -11.40 -1.49 3.09
C ASP A 117 -10.71 -0.31 3.79
N ALA A 118 -10.75 0.85 3.15
CA ALA A 118 -10.24 2.09 3.71
C ALA A 118 -10.94 2.45 5.02
N THR A 119 -10.15 2.87 6.02
CA THR A 119 -10.63 3.24 7.37
C THR A 119 -10.66 4.75 7.60
N GLY A 120 -10.33 5.53 6.58
CA GLY A 120 -10.34 7.00 6.58
C GLY A 120 -10.01 7.58 5.23
N MET A 121 -10.02 8.90 5.15
CA MET A 121 -9.73 9.64 3.91
C MET A 121 -8.24 9.65 3.58
N PRO A 122 -7.85 9.91 2.31
CA PRO A 122 -6.46 10.14 1.95
C PRO A 122 -5.79 11.22 2.81
N ILE A 123 -4.50 11.06 3.06
CA ILE A 123 -3.65 11.97 3.83
C ILE A 123 -3.55 13.31 3.10
N ALA A 124 -3.73 14.41 3.80
CA ALA A 124 -3.69 15.77 3.29
C ALA A 124 -4.76 16.13 2.22
N LEU A 125 -5.77 15.27 2.03
CA LEU A 125 -6.91 15.59 1.16
C LEU A 125 -7.85 16.57 1.85
N ILE A 126 -8.21 16.30 3.11
CA ILE A 126 -9.01 17.17 3.96
C ILE A 126 -8.36 17.19 5.34
N ALA A 127 -7.91 18.36 5.79
CA ALA A 127 -7.20 18.48 7.06
C ALA A 127 -8.08 18.07 8.26
N GLY A 128 -7.47 17.35 9.22
CA GLY A 128 -8.10 17.01 10.49
C GLY A 128 -9.12 15.87 10.43
N ASN A 129 -9.19 15.10 9.36
CA ASN A 129 -10.01 13.89 9.34
C ASN A 129 -9.45 12.84 10.31
N PRO A 130 -10.33 12.15 11.04
CA PRO A 130 -9.91 11.01 11.86
C PRO A 130 -9.65 9.77 10.98
N TRP A 131 -8.74 8.92 11.43
CA TRP A 131 -8.55 7.57 10.90
C TRP A 131 -8.92 6.56 11.96
N GLU A 132 -9.77 5.61 11.61
CA GLU A 132 -10.13 4.50 12.46
C GLU A 132 -9.14 3.34 12.27
N GLY A 133 -8.93 2.54 13.32
CA GLY A 133 -8.14 1.32 13.24
C GLY A 133 -9.01 0.14 12.84
N GLY A 134 -8.52 -0.69 11.93
CA GLY A 134 -9.03 -2.03 11.69
C GLY A 134 -8.13 -3.08 12.34
N ALA A 135 -8.66 -4.27 12.57
CA ALA A 135 -7.89 -5.39 13.07
C ALA A 135 -8.27 -6.69 12.34
N THR A 136 -7.28 -7.52 12.07
CA THR A 136 -7.43 -8.86 11.48
C THR A 136 -6.33 -9.79 11.97
N CYS A 137 -6.27 -10.99 11.44
CA CYS A 137 -5.20 -11.95 11.74
C CYS A 137 -4.74 -12.63 10.45
N LEU A 138 -3.44 -12.72 10.26
CA LEU A 138 -2.79 -13.52 9.23
C LEU A 138 -2.43 -14.88 9.82
N ALA A 139 -3.28 -15.87 9.61
CA ALA A 139 -3.04 -17.25 10.06
C ALA A 139 -1.99 -17.94 9.18
N GLU A 140 -1.50 -19.11 9.62
CA GLU A 140 -0.59 -19.92 8.81
C GLU A 140 -1.27 -20.39 7.51
N GLY A 141 -0.66 -20.03 6.39
CA GLY A 141 -1.17 -20.35 5.05
C GLY A 141 -2.07 -19.28 4.44
N ASP A 142 -2.39 -18.22 5.20
CA ASP A 142 -3.04 -17.05 4.65
C ASP A 142 -2.03 -16.17 3.89
N THR A 143 -2.54 -15.42 2.93
CA THR A 143 -1.77 -14.45 2.14
C THR A 143 -2.43 -13.08 2.20
N LEU A 144 -1.67 -12.05 2.54
CA LEU A 144 -2.11 -10.66 2.48
C LEU A 144 -1.39 -9.94 1.34
N LEU A 145 -2.15 -9.27 0.49
CA LEU A 145 -1.65 -8.43 -0.59
C LEU A 145 -1.97 -6.97 -0.32
N LEU A 146 -0.94 -6.12 -0.41
CA LEU A 146 -1.06 -4.67 -0.55
C LEU A 146 -0.64 -4.31 -1.98
N TYR A 147 -1.31 -3.35 -2.60
CA TYR A 147 -1.00 -2.91 -3.96
C TYR A 147 -1.45 -1.46 -4.20
N SER A 148 -0.78 -0.73 -5.10
CA SER A 148 -1.22 0.58 -5.56
C SER A 148 -2.27 0.45 -6.66
N ASP A 149 -2.99 1.54 -6.94
CA ASP A 149 -4.06 1.58 -7.94
C ASP A 149 -3.56 1.26 -9.35
N GLY A 150 -2.28 1.58 -9.67
CA GLY A 150 -1.65 1.21 -10.93
C GLY A 150 -1.71 -0.29 -11.26
N LEU A 151 -1.95 -1.17 -10.26
CA LEU A 151 -2.18 -2.59 -10.52
C LEU A 151 -3.57 -2.86 -11.11
N VAL A 152 -4.61 -2.31 -10.52
CA VAL A 152 -6.01 -2.65 -10.84
C VAL A 152 -6.59 -1.74 -11.92
N GLU A 153 -6.09 -0.51 -12.03
CA GLU A 153 -6.51 0.47 -13.03
C GLU A 153 -5.74 0.34 -14.36
N LEU A 154 -4.74 -0.56 -14.40
CA LEU A 154 -4.00 -0.88 -15.63
C LEU A 154 -4.96 -1.29 -16.74
N ARG A 155 -4.84 -0.69 -17.93
CA ARG A 155 -5.77 -0.90 -19.04
C ARG A 155 -5.09 -1.62 -20.21
N ASP A 156 -5.83 -2.55 -20.80
CA ASP A 156 -5.42 -3.19 -22.05
C ASP A 156 -5.64 -2.25 -23.27
N ASP A 157 -5.26 -2.72 -24.45
CA ASP A 157 -5.43 -2.01 -25.73
C ASP A 157 -6.90 -1.67 -26.06
N PHE A 158 -7.88 -2.32 -25.39
CA PHE A 158 -9.31 -2.09 -25.57
C PHE A 158 -9.90 -1.17 -24.49
N GLY A 159 -9.08 -0.77 -23.49
CA GLY A 159 -9.48 0.08 -22.37
C GLY A 159 -10.16 -0.68 -21.23
N GLU A 160 -10.09 -2.01 -21.20
CA GLU A 160 -10.55 -2.83 -20.08
C GLU A 160 -9.52 -2.76 -18.95
N GLU A 161 -9.96 -2.55 -17.69
CA GLU A 161 -9.08 -2.55 -16.52
C GLU A 161 -8.68 -3.98 -16.14
N PHE A 162 -7.47 -4.13 -15.60
CA PHE A 162 -7.02 -5.41 -15.03
C PHE A 162 -7.97 -5.88 -13.93
N GLY A 163 -8.28 -5.00 -13.01
CA GLY A 163 -9.34 -5.16 -12.02
C GLY A 163 -8.98 -6.09 -10.86
N GLU A 164 -9.69 -5.91 -9.75
CA GLU A 164 -9.47 -6.66 -8.50
C GLU A 164 -9.82 -8.16 -8.63
N ASP A 165 -10.76 -8.50 -9.51
CA ASP A 165 -11.16 -9.91 -9.71
C ASP A 165 -10.00 -10.77 -10.20
N ARG A 166 -9.21 -10.29 -11.17
CA ARG A 166 -8.03 -11.00 -11.67
C ARG A 166 -6.96 -11.14 -10.60
N VAL A 167 -6.77 -10.10 -9.80
CA VAL A 167 -5.85 -10.13 -8.65
C VAL A 167 -6.28 -11.18 -7.63
N ALA A 168 -7.57 -11.20 -7.28
CA ALA A 168 -8.13 -12.17 -6.34
C ALA A 168 -8.03 -13.61 -6.88
N ASP A 169 -8.22 -13.82 -8.19
CA ASP A 169 -8.07 -15.14 -8.81
C ASP A 169 -6.63 -15.67 -8.71
N GLU A 170 -5.62 -14.81 -8.91
CA GLU A 170 -4.22 -15.21 -8.71
C GLU A 170 -3.90 -15.54 -7.25
N LEU A 171 -4.47 -14.81 -6.29
CA LEU A 171 -4.32 -15.12 -4.85
C LEU A 171 -4.95 -16.47 -4.49
N ARG A 172 -6.15 -16.79 -5.02
CA ARG A 172 -6.87 -18.06 -4.77
C ARG A 172 -6.09 -19.29 -5.22
N ARG A 173 -5.19 -19.16 -6.20
CA ARG A 173 -4.32 -20.25 -6.66
C ARG A 173 -3.31 -20.68 -5.60
N GLY A 174 -3.08 -19.85 -4.59
CA GLY A 174 -2.18 -20.14 -3.48
C GLY A 174 -0.71 -20.30 -3.92
N GLY A 175 0.09 -20.88 -3.05
CA GLY A 175 1.54 -21.06 -3.24
C GLY A 175 2.38 -20.13 -2.37
N PRO A 176 3.70 -20.21 -2.42
CA PRO A 176 4.60 -19.29 -1.73
C PRO A 176 4.43 -17.84 -2.19
N ALA A 177 4.66 -16.87 -1.30
CA ALA A 177 4.52 -15.43 -1.60
C ALA A 177 5.29 -15.00 -2.85
N SER A 178 6.52 -15.53 -3.06
CA SER A 178 7.31 -15.25 -4.26
C SER A 178 6.66 -15.74 -5.55
N GLU A 179 6.06 -16.95 -5.52
CA GLU A 179 5.37 -17.51 -6.68
C GLU A 179 4.07 -16.74 -7.00
N ILE A 180 3.37 -16.27 -5.96
CA ILE A 180 2.18 -15.42 -6.12
C ILE A 180 2.59 -14.10 -6.77
N ALA A 181 3.63 -13.44 -6.27
CA ALA A 181 4.14 -12.21 -6.86
C ALA A 181 4.58 -12.40 -8.32
N ASP A 182 5.33 -13.47 -8.62
CA ASP A 182 5.76 -13.79 -9.98
C ASP A 182 4.58 -14.06 -10.94
N ARG A 183 3.51 -14.70 -10.44
CA ARG A 183 2.29 -14.93 -11.25
C ARG A 183 1.52 -13.66 -11.51
N LEU A 184 1.37 -12.80 -10.50
CA LEU A 184 0.75 -11.49 -10.67
C LEU A 184 1.52 -10.65 -11.70
N LEU A 185 2.85 -10.59 -11.60
CA LEU A 185 3.67 -9.87 -12.58
C LEU A 185 3.50 -10.42 -14.00
N ARG A 186 3.50 -11.76 -14.19
CA ARG A 186 3.25 -12.35 -15.50
C ARG A 186 1.85 -12.06 -16.03
N ALA A 187 0.83 -12.13 -15.16
CA ALA A 187 -0.54 -11.81 -15.54
C ALA A 187 -0.68 -10.35 -16.00
N ILE A 188 0.07 -9.44 -15.39
CA ILE A 188 0.16 -8.03 -15.78
C ILE A 188 0.90 -7.91 -17.13
N GLU A 189 2.06 -8.57 -17.30
CA GLU A 189 2.84 -8.58 -18.54
C GLU A 189 2.04 -9.13 -19.73
N ASP A 190 1.24 -10.16 -19.49
CA ASP A 190 0.34 -10.75 -20.51
C ASP A 190 -0.85 -9.83 -20.85
N PHE A 191 -1.24 -8.95 -19.94
CA PHE A 191 -2.38 -8.05 -20.07
C PHE A 191 -2.00 -6.70 -20.68
N HIS A 192 -0.83 -6.17 -20.33
CA HIS A 192 -0.35 -4.85 -20.73
C HIS A 192 1.16 -4.84 -20.96
N ASP A 193 1.60 -3.99 -21.88
CA ASP A 193 3.03 -3.74 -22.12
C ASP A 193 3.63 -2.87 -21.00
N LEU A 194 4.41 -3.46 -20.10
CA LEU A 194 5.04 -2.78 -18.96
C LEU A 194 5.97 -1.61 -19.36
N GLU A 195 6.39 -1.51 -20.62
CA GLU A 195 7.13 -0.34 -21.11
C GLU A 195 6.23 0.91 -21.27
N ARG A 196 4.90 0.75 -21.12
CA ARG A 196 3.88 1.78 -21.34
C ARG A 196 2.96 1.97 -20.15
N LEU A 197 3.47 1.80 -18.94
CA LEU A 197 2.69 2.08 -17.74
C LEU A 197 2.23 3.54 -17.72
N ASP A 198 0.98 3.76 -17.38
CA ASP A 198 0.40 5.10 -17.20
C ASP A 198 0.58 5.61 -15.77
N ASP A 199 0.85 4.70 -14.81
CA ASP A 199 1.10 5.02 -13.41
C ASP A 199 2.13 4.08 -12.78
N ASP A 200 2.58 4.40 -11.58
CA ASP A 200 3.47 3.55 -10.78
C ASP A 200 2.73 2.28 -10.31
N LEU A 201 3.40 1.14 -10.35
CA LEU A 201 2.86 -0.14 -9.96
C LEU A 201 3.63 -0.74 -8.81
N SER A 202 2.96 -0.94 -7.68
CA SER A 202 3.55 -1.53 -6.48
C SER A 202 2.69 -2.66 -5.94
N LEU A 203 3.33 -3.74 -5.52
CA LEU A 203 2.68 -4.83 -4.82
C LEU A 203 3.56 -5.41 -3.71
N ILE A 204 2.95 -5.82 -2.60
CA ILE A 204 3.61 -6.48 -1.48
C ILE A 204 2.80 -7.71 -1.10
N VAL A 205 3.41 -8.88 -1.20
CA VAL A 205 2.80 -10.15 -0.79
C VAL A 205 3.38 -10.61 0.53
N LEU A 206 2.52 -10.78 1.51
CA LEU A 206 2.89 -11.25 2.85
C LEU A 206 2.29 -12.62 3.14
N GLN A 207 3.10 -13.49 3.73
CA GLN A 207 2.64 -14.78 4.22
C GLN A 207 3.26 -15.08 5.58
N ARG A 208 2.44 -15.64 6.46
CA ARG A 208 2.95 -16.18 7.71
C ARG A 208 3.47 -17.60 7.47
N ARG A 209 4.77 -17.78 7.71
CA ARG A 209 5.40 -19.11 7.63
C ARG A 209 5.12 -19.89 8.92
N PRO A 210 4.97 -21.22 8.82
CA PRO A 210 4.99 -22.05 10.03
C PRO A 210 6.32 -21.87 10.77
N PRO A 211 6.34 -21.98 12.10
CA PRO A 211 7.54 -21.83 12.94
C PRO A 211 8.63 -22.86 12.64
#